data_9b5a7aa793f97f670e85fcb56dc8f398
#
_entry.id   9b5a7aa793f97f670e85fcb56dc8f398
#
_cell.length_a   1.000
_cell.length_b   1.000
_cell.length_c   1.000
_cell.angle_alpha   90.00
_cell.angle_beta   90.00
_cell.angle_gamma   90.00
#
_symmetry.space_group_name_H-M   'P 1'
#
loop_
_entity.id
_entity.type
_entity.pdbx_description
1 polymer ?
#
loop_
_entity_poly.entity_id
_entity_poly.type
_entity_poly.pdbx_seq_one_letter_code
_entity_poly.pdbx_strand_id
1 'polypeptide(L)'
;AYIMLDEKRDFVDFQLYEKAEKTRLNDIVIARVENILPNINAAFVRISENERCFLPFGNIKSPVFTKKQSKKKELSIGDELLVQVERDAVKTKEAVVTTRLTLSGTYSVFTTDNESLGVSKKIPDEKRQTLQSQLQEWMKEETDRNYGIVIRTNAAKVQEEKLQQDVCSLIQKYHTMIDTAVHKNAFTQISKNPPGYISRLKSTDFQKIDQIYTDSKEIFHTIQEELPNIQDRLVLYQDEKLSLHALYNIEGNIDRLLAKRIWLKSGANIIIEQLETLTVVDVNTGKNISGKTETLFKVNLEAAAEVARQLRLRNISG
;
A
#
# COMPACT_ATOMS: atom_id res chain seq x y z
N ALA A 1 0.10 -9.96 12.14
CA ALA A 1 1.17 -10.11 11.14
C ALA A 1 0.61 -10.49 9.78
N TYR A 2 1.24 -10.06 8.72
CA TYR A 2 1.11 -10.59 7.36
C TYR A 2 2.31 -11.50 7.11
N ILE A 3 2.05 -12.72 6.66
CA ILE A 3 3.08 -13.73 6.42
C ILE A 3 2.78 -14.43 5.10
N MET A 4 3.76 -14.50 4.21
CA MET A 4 3.68 -15.32 3.01
C MET A 4 4.65 -16.48 3.16
N LEU A 5 4.16 -17.69 2.90
CA LEU A 5 4.91 -18.92 2.98
C LEU A 5 5.05 -19.53 1.57
N ASP A 6 6.14 -20.22 1.33
CA ASP A 6 6.30 -21.09 0.17
C ASP A 6 5.74 -22.51 0.45
N GLU A 7 5.83 -23.41 -0.54
CA GLU A 7 5.40 -24.81 -0.44
C GLU A 7 6.08 -25.57 0.70
N LYS A 8 7.28 -25.13 1.13
CA LYS A 8 8.05 -25.71 2.23
C LYS A 8 7.74 -25.09 3.57
N ARG A 9 6.77 -24.16 3.61
CA ARG A 9 6.40 -23.36 4.77
C ARG A 9 7.52 -22.42 5.27
N ASP A 10 8.48 -22.08 4.40
CA ASP A 10 9.49 -21.05 4.70
C ASP A 10 8.93 -19.65 4.40
N PHE A 11 9.34 -18.67 5.21
CA PHE A 11 8.91 -17.27 5.03
C PHE A 11 9.46 -16.71 3.70
N VAL A 12 8.55 -16.24 2.86
CA VAL A 12 8.86 -15.52 1.62
C VAL A 12 8.69 -14.02 1.82
N ASP A 13 7.70 -13.63 2.65
CA ASP A 13 7.41 -12.25 3.00
C ASP A 13 6.86 -12.20 4.42
N PHE A 14 7.22 -11.14 5.16
CA PHE A 14 6.82 -10.96 6.54
C PHE A 14 6.66 -9.48 6.85
N GLN A 15 5.54 -9.11 7.46
CA GLN A 15 5.31 -7.75 7.94
C GLN A 15 4.42 -7.72 9.17
N LEU A 16 4.82 -6.92 10.15
CA LEU A 16 4.01 -6.65 11.33
C LEU A 16 3.14 -5.41 11.09
N TYR A 17 1.90 -5.50 11.51
CA TYR A 17 0.96 -4.38 11.56
C TYR A 17 0.46 -4.24 12.99
N GLU A 18 0.38 -3.02 13.49
CA GLU A 18 -0.25 -2.76 14.78
C GLU A 18 -1.75 -3.08 14.71
N LYS A 19 -2.31 -3.64 15.78
CA LYS A 19 -3.73 -4.02 15.84
C LYS A 19 -4.66 -2.81 15.76
N ALA A 20 -4.22 -1.67 16.26
CA ALA A 20 -4.87 -0.38 16.13
C ALA A 20 -3.92 0.55 15.38
N GLU A 21 -4.00 0.59 14.06
CA GLU A 21 -3.32 1.61 13.30
C GLU A 21 -3.88 2.97 13.71
N LYS A 22 -3.09 3.73 14.47
CA LYS A 22 -3.38 5.13 14.82
C LYS A 22 -3.21 6.06 13.62
N THR A 23 -2.70 5.52 12.51
CA THR A 23 -2.48 6.27 11.28
C THR A 23 -3.80 6.66 10.65
N ARG A 24 -3.88 7.89 10.20
CA ARG A 24 -4.95 8.40 9.34
C ARG A 24 -4.49 8.57 7.90
N LEU A 25 -3.29 8.10 7.59
CA LEU A 25 -2.70 8.20 6.25
C LEU A 25 -3.69 7.68 5.19
N ASN A 26 -3.91 8.47 4.15
CA ASN A 26 -4.88 8.24 3.08
C ASN A 26 -6.37 8.27 3.48
N ASP A 27 -6.72 8.51 4.73
CA ASP A 27 -8.12 8.79 5.09
C ASP A 27 -8.64 10.02 4.34
N ILE A 28 -9.88 9.97 3.88
CA ILE A 28 -10.55 11.10 3.23
C ILE A 28 -11.64 11.61 4.17
N VAL A 29 -11.57 12.91 4.48
CA VAL A 29 -12.40 13.56 5.50
C VAL A 29 -12.92 14.89 4.95
N ILE A 30 -14.11 15.31 5.40
CA ILE A 30 -14.58 16.68 5.17
C ILE A 30 -13.88 17.58 6.19
N ALA A 31 -12.94 18.38 5.71
CA ALA A 31 -12.24 19.35 6.54
C ALA A 31 -12.91 20.73 6.49
N ARG A 32 -12.75 21.51 7.57
CA ARG A 32 -13.14 22.93 7.62
C ARG A 32 -11.91 23.81 7.66
N VAL A 33 -11.86 24.83 6.82
CA VAL A 33 -10.78 25.83 6.81
C VAL A 33 -10.85 26.68 8.07
N GLU A 34 -9.81 26.62 8.88
CA GLU A 34 -9.70 27.40 10.13
C GLU A 34 -8.95 28.70 9.91
N ASN A 35 -7.83 28.64 9.18
CA ASN A 35 -6.99 29.82 8.95
C ASN A 35 -6.26 29.73 7.61
N ILE A 36 -5.96 30.89 7.02
CA ILE A 36 -5.23 31.01 5.78
C ILE A 36 -4.01 31.88 6.03
N LEU A 37 -2.84 31.38 5.72
CA LEU A 37 -1.53 32.00 5.98
C LEU A 37 -0.73 32.18 4.67
N PRO A 38 -0.97 33.27 3.93
CA PRO A 38 -0.31 33.51 2.66
C PRO A 38 1.22 33.64 2.78
N ASN A 39 1.73 34.11 3.93
CA ASN A 39 3.14 34.28 4.20
C ASN A 39 3.94 32.95 4.22
N ILE A 40 3.27 31.83 4.47
CA ILE A 40 3.89 30.48 4.42
C ILE A 40 3.28 29.63 3.32
N ASN A 41 2.49 30.20 2.40
CA ASN A 41 1.82 29.51 1.30
C ASN A 41 1.01 28.28 1.75
N ALA A 42 0.21 28.43 2.81
CA ALA A 42 -0.56 27.32 3.38
C ALA A 42 -1.86 27.79 4.06
N ALA A 43 -2.73 26.83 4.33
CA ALA A 43 -3.88 26.97 5.22
C ALA A 43 -3.80 25.93 6.34
N PHE A 44 -4.47 26.24 7.46
CA PHE A 44 -4.79 25.24 8.46
C PHE A 44 -6.25 24.84 8.31
N VAL A 45 -6.48 23.53 8.31
CA VAL A 45 -7.82 22.95 8.25
C VAL A 45 -8.02 22.01 9.43
N ARG A 46 -9.25 21.89 9.91
CA ARG A 46 -9.60 20.89 10.93
C ARG A 46 -10.27 19.69 10.27
N ILE A 47 -9.86 18.51 10.67
CA ILE A 47 -10.47 17.23 10.27
C ILE A 47 -11.26 16.59 11.40
N SER A 48 -11.16 17.11 12.60
CA SER A 48 -12.03 16.84 13.76
C SER A 48 -12.03 18.06 14.69
N GLU A 49 -12.81 18.03 15.77
CA GLU A 49 -12.83 19.12 16.77
C GLU A 49 -11.44 19.38 17.40
N ASN A 50 -10.63 18.33 17.54
CA ASN A 50 -9.35 18.38 18.23
C ASN A 50 -8.13 18.19 17.31
N GLU A 51 -8.34 18.01 16.01
CA GLU A 51 -7.26 17.68 15.09
C GLU A 51 -7.16 18.70 13.97
N ARG A 52 -6.09 19.49 14.05
CA ARG A 52 -5.71 20.49 13.05
C ARG A 52 -4.66 19.89 12.12
N CYS A 53 -4.75 20.23 10.83
CA CYS A 53 -3.87 19.76 9.78
C CYS A 53 -3.34 20.92 8.96
N PHE A 54 -2.17 20.72 8.40
CA PHE A 54 -1.48 21.65 7.51
C PHE A 54 -1.83 21.34 6.06
N LEU A 55 -2.36 22.32 5.33
CA LEU A 55 -2.70 22.23 3.90
C LEU A 55 -1.82 23.22 3.10
N PRO A 56 -0.70 22.78 2.53
CA PRO A 56 0.11 23.62 1.62
C PRO A 56 -0.71 24.05 0.40
N PHE A 57 -0.54 25.27 -0.08
CA PHE A 57 -1.24 25.72 -1.30
C PHE A 57 -0.87 24.90 -2.53
N GLY A 58 0.36 24.37 -2.59
CA GLY A 58 0.78 23.43 -3.63
C GLY A 58 0.02 22.09 -3.63
N ASN A 59 -0.63 21.78 -2.52
CA ASN A 59 -1.47 20.58 -2.37
C ASN A 59 -2.95 20.83 -2.68
N ILE A 60 -3.32 22.08 -3.05
CA ILE A 60 -4.69 22.42 -3.44
C ILE A 60 -4.80 22.30 -4.96
N LYS A 61 -5.41 21.20 -5.40
CA LYS A 61 -5.73 20.96 -6.82
C LYS A 61 -7.15 20.39 -6.91
N SER A 62 -7.94 20.92 -7.83
CA SER A 62 -9.32 20.48 -8.06
C SER A 62 -10.11 20.22 -6.76
N PRO A 63 -10.17 21.20 -5.82
CA PRO A 63 -10.79 20.97 -4.51
C PRO A 63 -12.29 20.73 -4.63
N VAL A 64 -12.77 19.68 -3.98
CA VAL A 64 -14.20 19.36 -3.89
C VAL A 64 -14.76 20.02 -2.64
N PHE A 65 -15.50 21.10 -2.82
CA PHE A 65 -16.17 21.79 -1.73
C PHE A 65 -17.52 21.15 -1.42
N THR A 66 -17.75 20.80 -0.15
CA THR A 66 -19.06 20.39 0.35
C THR A 66 -19.87 21.61 0.82
N LYS A 67 -19.19 22.66 1.29
CA LYS A 67 -19.79 23.93 1.63
C LYS A 67 -18.84 25.09 1.35
N LYS A 68 -19.30 26.09 0.64
CA LYS A 68 -18.54 27.27 0.26
C LYS A 68 -19.08 28.51 0.95
N GLN A 69 -18.22 29.27 1.62
CA GLN A 69 -18.61 30.50 2.33
C GLN A 69 -18.69 31.72 1.39
N SER A 70 -17.95 31.69 0.30
CA SER A 70 -17.94 32.79 -0.66
C SER A 70 -18.05 32.28 -2.10
N LYS A 71 -18.50 33.16 -3.01
CA LYS A 71 -18.54 32.87 -4.45
C LYS A 71 -17.14 32.89 -5.13
N LYS A 72 -16.08 33.24 -4.39
CA LYS A 72 -14.72 33.27 -4.92
C LYS A 72 -14.23 31.84 -5.16
N LYS A 73 -13.43 31.65 -6.19
CA LYS A 73 -12.77 30.34 -6.46
C LYS A 73 -11.73 29.98 -5.41
N GLU A 74 -11.12 30.99 -4.79
CA GLU A 74 -10.09 30.84 -3.76
C GLU A 74 -10.67 30.27 -2.46
N LEU A 75 -9.78 29.65 -1.66
CA LEU A 75 -10.11 29.13 -0.33
C LEU A 75 -10.51 30.28 0.59
N SER A 76 -11.55 30.09 1.40
CA SER A 76 -12.03 31.05 2.40
C SER A 76 -12.15 30.38 3.77
N ILE A 77 -11.94 31.14 4.83
CA ILE A 77 -12.14 30.63 6.20
C ILE A 77 -13.59 30.17 6.36
N GLY A 78 -13.79 28.99 6.94
CA GLY A 78 -15.09 28.35 7.12
C GLY A 78 -15.55 27.52 5.91
N ASP A 79 -14.83 27.50 4.78
CA ASP A 79 -15.10 26.55 3.69
C ASP A 79 -14.95 25.12 4.19
N GLU A 80 -15.82 24.24 3.69
CA GLU A 80 -15.75 22.80 3.95
C GLU A 80 -15.43 22.08 2.64
N LEU A 81 -14.42 21.22 2.69
CA LEU A 81 -13.92 20.53 1.50
C LEU A 81 -13.37 19.16 1.83
N LEU A 82 -13.35 18.26 0.83
CA LEU A 82 -12.70 16.97 0.95
C LEU A 82 -11.19 17.14 0.98
N VAL A 83 -10.56 16.53 1.97
CA VAL A 83 -9.10 16.39 2.05
C VAL A 83 -8.71 14.95 2.30
N GLN A 84 -7.55 14.58 1.79
CA GLN A 84 -6.90 13.30 2.08
C GLN A 84 -5.67 13.55 2.95
N VAL A 85 -5.47 12.72 3.98
CA VAL A 85 -4.26 12.78 4.81
C VAL A 85 -3.07 12.25 4.01
N GLU A 86 -2.10 13.10 3.72
CA GLU A 86 -0.89 12.77 2.95
C GLU A 86 0.25 12.33 3.86
N ARG A 87 0.35 12.88 5.06
CA ARG A 87 1.31 12.50 6.09
C ARG A 87 0.70 12.65 7.48
N ASP A 88 0.93 11.65 8.31
CA ASP A 88 0.52 11.70 9.71
C ASP A 88 1.27 12.77 10.52
N ALA A 89 0.69 13.17 11.63
CA ALA A 89 1.35 14.02 12.61
C ALA A 89 2.56 13.30 13.22
N VAL A 90 3.68 13.99 13.32
CA VAL A 90 4.91 13.43 13.91
C VAL A 90 5.45 14.38 14.97
N LYS A 91 5.50 13.92 16.21
CA LYS A 91 5.94 14.73 17.37
C LYS A 91 5.12 16.01 17.49
N THR A 92 5.75 17.16 17.25
CA THR A 92 5.13 18.50 17.30
C THR A 92 4.62 19.00 15.95
N LYS A 93 4.83 18.25 14.87
CA LYS A 93 4.37 18.62 13.52
C LYS A 93 2.98 18.08 13.28
N GLU A 94 2.10 18.94 12.82
CA GLU A 94 0.74 18.58 12.43
C GLU A 94 0.73 17.66 11.20
N ALA A 95 -0.34 16.88 11.07
CA ALA A 95 -0.60 16.08 9.87
C ALA A 95 -0.69 17.00 8.64
N VAL A 96 -0.23 16.51 7.50
CA VAL A 96 -0.32 17.23 6.22
C VAL A 96 -1.44 16.60 5.40
N VAL A 97 -2.27 17.47 4.84
CA VAL A 97 -3.39 17.05 3.99
C VAL A 97 -3.27 17.64 2.58
N THR A 98 -4.01 17.05 1.67
CA THR A 98 -4.10 17.46 0.26
C THR A 98 -5.54 17.40 -0.22
N THR A 99 -5.90 18.21 -1.20
CA THR A 99 -7.17 18.07 -1.93
C THR A 99 -7.07 17.12 -3.12
N ARG A 100 -5.85 16.65 -3.42
CA ARG A 100 -5.61 15.60 -4.42
C ARG A 100 -6.05 14.26 -3.87
N LEU A 101 -7.18 13.76 -4.31
CA LEU A 101 -7.72 12.48 -3.86
C LEU A 101 -7.09 11.35 -4.67
N THR A 102 -6.63 10.32 -3.97
CA THR A 102 -6.05 9.11 -4.58
C THR A 102 -6.76 7.88 -4.04
N LEU A 103 -7.32 7.06 -4.92
CA LEU A 103 -7.94 5.79 -4.59
C LEU A 103 -7.14 4.65 -5.21
N SER A 104 -6.79 3.66 -4.42
CA SER A 104 -5.98 2.52 -4.85
C SER A 104 -6.86 1.30 -5.09
N GLY A 105 -6.92 0.84 -6.34
CA GLY A 105 -7.45 -0.44 -6.74
C GLY A 105 -6.40 -1.56 -6.66
N THR A 106 -6.77 -2.74 -7.11
CA THR A 106 -5.86 -3.87 -7.22
C THR A 106 -4.88 -3.67 -8.38
N TYR A 107 -5.38 -3.24 -9.54
CA TYR A 107 -4.63 -3.15 -10.80
C TYR A 107 -4.46 -1.71 -11.28
N SER A 108 -5.15 -0.76 -10.68
CA SER A 108 -5.15 0.64 -11.10
C SER A 108 -5.09 1.60 -9.91
N VAL A 109 -4.77 2.86 -10.19
CA VAL A 109 -4.82 3.97 -9.23
C VAL A 109 -5.60 5.09 -9.88
N PHE A 110 -6.59 5.59 -9.17
CA PHE A 110 -7.34 6.79 -9.50
C PHE A 110 -6.71 8.00 -8.81
N THR A 111 -6.63 9.14 -9.46
CA THR A 111 -6.13 10.39 -8.85
C THR A 111 -6.80 11.62 -9.43
N THR A 112 -7.07 12.64 -8.58
CA THR A 112 -7.49 13.97 -9.01
C THR A 112 -6.33 14.96 -9.18
N ASP A 113 -5.07 14.48 -9.09
CA ASP A 113 -3.87 15.32 -9.29
C ASP A 113 -3.75 15.82 -10.73
N ASN A 114 -4.11 14.97 -11.68
CA ASN A 114 -4.09 15.26 -13.12
C ASN A 114 -5.11 14.38 -13.85
N GLU A 115 -5.40 14.71 -15.10
CA GLU A 115 -6.36 14.02 -15.96
C GLU A 115 -5.70 12.96 -16.87
N SER A 116 -4.45 12.60 -16.57
CA SER A 116 -3.69 11.70 -17.43
C SER A 116 -4.16 10.24 -17.31
N LEU A 117 -4.23 9.59 -18.44
CA LEU A 117 -4.41 8.14 -18.55
C LEU A 117 -3.04 7.52 -18.77
N GLY A 118 -2.56 6.75 -17.81
CA GLY A 118 -1.19 6.24 -17.82
C GLY A 118 -1.09 4.75 -17.54
N VAL A 119 0.04 4.17 -17.95
CA VAL A 119 0.40 2.78 -17.66
C VAL A 119 1.81 2.76 -17.09
N SER A 120 2.03 1.95 -16.06
CA SER A 120 3.34 1.83 -15.38
C SER A 120 4.48 1.60 -16.39
N LYS A 121 5.53 2.42 -16.28
CA LYS A 121 6.75 2.31 -17.10
C LYS A 121 7.53 0.99 -16.90
N LYS A 122 7.20 0.22 -15.85
CA LYS A 122 7.81 -1.11 -15.59
C LYS A 122 7.17 -2.23 -16.42
N ILE A 123 6.08 -1.96 -17.14
CA ILE A 123 5.46 -2.90 -18.08
C ILE A 123 6.21 -2.81 -19.42
N PRO A 124 6.52 -3.95 -20.07
CA PRO A 124 7.15 -3.96 -21.39
C PRO A 124 6.36 -3.14 -22.42
N ASP A 125 7.06 -2.49 -23.34
CA ASP A 125 6.51 -1.47 -24.24
C ASP A 125 5.32 -1.96 -25.08
N GLU A 126 5.40 -3.16 -25.64
CA GLU A 126 4.32 -3.75 -26.45
C GLU A 126 3.02 -3.91 -25.65
N LYS A 127 3.12 -4.52 -24.47
CA LYS A 127 1.96 -4.69 -23.58
C LYS A 127 1.46 -3.36 -23.03
N ARG A 128 2.38 -2.41 -22.77
CA ARG A 128 2.04 -1.07 -22.31
C ARG A 128 1.20 -0.31 -23.32
N GLN A 129 1.54 -0.38 -24.61
CA GLN A 129 0.75 0.25 -25.69
C GLN A 129 -0.65 -0.35 -25.79
N THR A 130 -0.77 -1.68 -25.70
CA THR A 130 -2.08 -2.36 -25.68
C THR A 130 -2.95 -1.86 -24.52
N LEU A 131 -2.42 -1.87 -23.28
CA LEU A 131 -3.13 -1.41 -22.10
C LEU A 131 -3.47 0.09 -22.17
N GLN A 132 -2.61 0.89 -22.78
CA GLN A 132 -2.84 2.31 -22.97
C GLN A 132 -4.03 2.55 -23.92
N SER A 133 -4.12 1.81 -25.03
CA SER A 133 -5.22 1.90 -26.00
C SER A 133 -6.54 1.43 -25.37
N GLN A 134 -6.52 0.32 -24.64
CA GLN A 134 -7.69 -0.17 -23.89
C GLN A 134 -8.19 0.84 -22.88
N LEU A 135 -7.30 1.42 -22.07
CA LEU A 135 -7.68 2.44 -21.09
C LEU A 135 -8.29 3.69 -21.76
N GLN A 136 -7.72 4.12 -22.87
CA GLN A 136 -8.27 5.25 -23.64
C GLN A 136 -9.67 4.96 -24.19
N GLU A 137 -9.92 3.74 -24.66
CA GLU A 137 -11.24 3.33 -25.17
C GLU A 137 -12.28 3.28 -24.04
N TRP A 138 -11.96 2.70 -22.88
CA TRP A 138 -12.88 2.67 -21.73
C TRP A 138 -13.23 4.05 -21.21
N MET A 139 -12.30 5.01 -21.35
CA MET A 139 -12.47 6.39 -20.85
C MET A 139 -13.00 7.36 -21.91
N LYS A 140 -13.38 6.88 -23.10
CA LYS A 140 -13.77 7.72 -24.22
C LYS A 140 -15.05 8.53 -23.98
N GLU A 141 -15.99 7.97 -23.22
CA GLU A 141 -17.26 8.61 -22.88
C GLU A 141 -17.11 9.59 -21.69
N GLU A 142 -16.04 9.50 -20.92
CA GLU A 142 -15.73 10.33 -19.75
C GLU A 142 -14.99 11.62 -20.16
N THR A 143 -15.62 12.47 -20.99
CA THR A 143 -14.97 13.64 -21.60
C THR A 143 -14.69 14.78 -20.62
N ASP A 144 -15.56 14.96 -19.61
CA ASP A 144 -15.50 16.08 -18.65
C ASP A 144 -14.85 15.67 -17.31
N ARG A 145 -14.03 14.60 -17.34
CA ARG A 145 -13.38 14.12 -16.13
C ARG A 145 -12.30 15.10 -15.62
N ASN A 146 -12.26 15.26 -14.33
CA ASN A 146 -11.21 16.01 -13.60
C ASN A 146 -10.26 15.08 -12.83
N TYR A 147 -10.04 13.87 -13.35
CA TYR A 147 -9.23 12.83 -12.74
C TYR A 147 -8.46 12.03 -13.78
N GLY A 148 -7.42 11.35 -13.32
CA GLY A 148 -6.61 10.42 -14.09
C GLY A 148 -6.63 9.01 -13.53
N ILE A 149 -6.24 8.05 -14.38
CA ILE A 149 -6.11 6.64 -14.05
C ILE A 149 -4.72 6.17 -14.44
N VAL A 150 -4.06 5.43 -13.54
CA VAL A 150 -2.75 4.82 -13.81
C VAL A 150 -2.84 3.32 -13.59
N ILE A 151 -2.60 2.54 -14.65
CA ILE A 151 -2.53 1.08 -14.59
C ILE A 151 -1.20 0.66 -13.92
N ARG A 152 -1.29 -0.23 -12.93
CA ARG A 152 -0.15 -0.73 -12.15
C ARG A 152 0.59 -1.85 -12.89
N THR A 153 1.80 -2.14 -12.44
CA THR A 153 2.67 -3.18 -13.03
C THR A 153 2.06 -4.58 -12.97
N ASN A 154 1.34 -4.91 -11.89
CA ASN A 154 0.71 -6.22 -11.71
C ASN A 154 -0.45 -6.48 -12.70
N ALA A 155 -0.98 -5.46 -13.35
CA ALA A 155 -2.00 -5.59 -14.39
C ALA A 155 -1.49 -6.25 -15.69
N ALA A 156 -0.17 -6.35 -15.89
CA ALA A 156 0.41 -6.86 -17.14
C ALA A 156 -0.06 -8.28 -17.53
N LYS A 157 -0.46 -9.10 -16.54
CA LYS A 157 -0.88 -10.50 -16.72
C LYS A 157 -2.37 -10.75 -16.47
N VAL A 158 -3.13 -9.71 -16.27
CA VAL A 158 -4.55 -9.78 -15.88
C VAL A 158 -5.42 -9.77 -17.15
N GLN A 159 -6.55 -10.46 -17.08
CA GLN A 159 -7.59 -10.42 -18.12
C GLN A 159 -8.19 -9.02 -18.22
N GLU A 160 -8.53 -8.61 -19.43
CA GLU A 160 -9.02 -7.28 -19.72
C GLU A 160 -10.26 -6.92 -18.90
N GLU A 161 -11.20 -7.86 -18.78
CA GLU A 161 -12.46 -7.65 -18.06
C GLU A 161 -12.24 -7.33 -16.59
N LYS A 162 -11.29 -8.01 -15.94
CA LYS A 162 -10.94 -7.75 -14.53
C LYS A 162 -10.28 -6.40 -14.34
N LEU A 163 -9.45 -5.99 -15.28
CA LEU A 163 -8.81 -4.67 -15.23
C LEU A 163 -9.84 -3.57 -15.46
N GLN A 164 -10.74 -3.73 -16.42
CA GLN A 164 -11.83 -2.80 -16.67
C GLN A 164 -12.75 -2.67 -15.45
N GLN A 165 -13.11 -3.78 -14.81
CA GLN A 165 -13.90 -3.78 -13.57
C GLN A 165 -13.21 -3.01 -12.44
N ASP A 166 -11.88 -3.18 -12.27
CA ASP A 166 -11.11 -2.45 -11.25
C ASP A 166 -11.14 -0.93 -11.51
N VAL A 167 -10.95 -0.51 -12.77
CA VAL A 167 -11.04 0.90 -13.16
C VAL A 167 -12.44 1.47 -12.92
N CYS A 168 -13.49 0.79 -13.41
CA CYS A 168 -14.87 1.22 -13.24
C CYS A 168 -15.27 1.31 -11.76
N SER A 169 -14.83 0.37 -10.93
CA SER A 169 -15.13 0.36 -9.50
C SER A 169 -14.50 1.57 -8.76
N LEU A 170 -13.29 2.00 -9.15
CA LEU A 170 -12.65 3.18 -8.58
C LEU A 170 -13.39 4.46 -8.97
N ILE A 171 -13.82 4.59 -10.22
CA ILE A 171 -14.60 5.72 -10.71
C ILE A 171 -15.93 5.80 -9.98
N GLN A 172 -16.64 4.69 -9.87
CA GLN A 172 -17.91 4.61 -9.15
C GLN A 172 -17.72 4.95 -7.66
N LYS A 173 -16.67 4.44 -7.02
CA LYS A 173 -16.32 4.77 -5.63
C LYS A 173 -16.10 6.27 -5.46
N TYR A 174 -15.39 6.92 -6.39
CA TYR A 174 -15.16 8.36 -6.37
C TYR A 174 -16.48 9.14 -6.47
N HIS A 175 -17.34 8.84 -7.44
CA HIS A 175 -18.64 9.52 -7.59
C HIS A 175 -19.52 9.33 -6.36
N THR A 176 -19.66 8.09 -5.87
CA THR A 176 -20.43 7.80 -4.64
C THR A 176 -19.90 8.58 -3.43
N MET A 177 -18.57 8.70 -3.33
CA MET A 177 -17.92 9.44 -2.25
C MET A 177 -18.23 10.95 -2.32
N ILE A 178 -18.19 11.55 -3.53
CA ILE A 178 -18.56 12.95 -3.75
C ILE A 178 -20.03 13.19 -3.40
N ASP A 179 -20.92 12.37 -3.94
CA ASP A 179 -22.37 12.46 -3.69
C ASP A 179 -22.69 12.33 -2.19
N THR A 180 -22.02 11.40 -1.52
CA THR A 180 -22.17 11.24 -0.08
C THR A 180 -21.67 12.46 0.69
N ALA A 181 -20.52 13.00 0.31
CA ALA A 181 -19.88 14.11 1.02
C ALA A 181 -20.71 15.40 1.00
N VAL A 182 -21.42 15.69 -0.10
CA VAL A 182 -22.26 16.90 -0.21
C VAL A 182 -23.39 16.92 0.84
N HIS A 183 -23.82 15.74 1.30
CA HIS A 183 -24.90 15.60 2.29
C HIS A 183 -24.39 15.42 3.73
N LYS A 184 -23.08 15.50 3.95
CA LYS A 184 -22.47 15.30 5.28
C LYS A 184 -21.88 16.61 5.83
N ASN A 185 -21.75 16.65 7.15
CA ASN A 185 -21.16 17.80 7.85
C ASN A 185 -19.63 17.71 7.88
N ALA A 186 -18.99 18.86 8.15
CA ALA A 186 -17.55 18.88 8.45
C ALA A 186 -17.18 17.82 9.51
N PHE A 187 -15.94 17.32 9.42
CA PHE A 187 -15.36 16.29 10.28
C PHE A 187 -15.90 14.87 10.06
N THR A 188 -16.80 14.69 9.08
CA THR A 188 -17.22 13.34 8.70
C THR A 188 -16.12 12.65 7.90
N GLN A 189 -15.73 11.47 8.34
CA GLN A 189 -14.85 10.58 7.59
C GLN A 189 -15.65 9.95 6.43
N ILE A 190 -15.25 10.25 5.22
CA ILE A 190 -15.92 9.78 3.98
C ILE A 190 -15.33 8.45 3.51
N SER A 191 -14.01 8.32 3.62
CA SER A 191 -13.34 7.06 3.30
C SER A 191 -12.22 6.81 4.31
N LYS A 192 -12.19 5.61 4.87
CA LYS A 192 -11.10 5.14 5.71
C LYS A 192 -10.13 4.37 4.82
N ASN A 193 -8.83 4.62 5.00
CA ASN A 193 -7.83 3.81 4.34
C ASN A 193 -7.91 2.38 4.89
N PRO A 194 -7.97 1.35 4.05
CA PRO A 194 -7.93 -0.02 4.52
C PRO A 194 -6.61 -0.30 5.24
N PRO A 195 -6.60 -1.22 6.21
CA PRO A 195 -5.39 -1.60 6.94
C PRO A 195 -4.23 -1.95 6.00
N GLY A 196 -2.98 -1.69 6.43
CA GLY A 196 -1.79 -1.85 5.60
C GLY A 196 -1.62 -3.26 5.00
N TYR A 197 -2.10 -4.31 5.68
CA TYR A 197 -2.11 -5.68 5.13
C TYR A 197 -2.98 -5.82 3.88
N ILE A 198 -4.05 -5.04 3.74
CA ILE A 198 -4.88 -5.00 2.53
C ILE A 198 -4.08 -4.42 1.35
N SER A 199 -3.36 -3.32 1.57
CA SER A 199 -2.47 -2.74 0.55
C SER A 199 -1.39 -3.74 0.12
N ARG A 200 -0.87 -4.52 1.06
CA ARG A 200 0.10 -5.58 0.79
C ARG A 200 -0.53 -6.69 -0.04
N LEU A 201 -1.71 -7.18 0.33
CA LEU A 201 -2.46 -8.16 -0.45
C LEU A 201 -2.73 -7.63 -1.88
N LYS A 202 -3.22 -6.38 -2.04
CA LYS A 202 -3.45 -5.77 -3.37
C LYS A 202 -2.20 -5.72 -4.24
N SER A 203 -1.01 -5.67 -3.65
CA SER A 203 0.28 -5.69 -4.38
C SER A 203 0.81 -7.09 -4.70
N THR A 204 0.18 -8.13 -4.16
CA THR A 204 0.61 -9.52 -4.30
C THR A 204 0.11 -10.11 -5.63
N ASP A 205 0.93 -10.94 -6.27
CA ASP A 205 0.54 -11.72 -7.45
C ASP A 205 -0.31 -12.92 -7.02
N PHE A 206 -1.63 -12.76 -7.03
CA PHE A 206 -2.56 -13.81 -6.62
C PHE A 206 -2.51 -15.08 -7.48
N GLN A 207 -1.89 -15.05 -8.67
CA GLN A 207 -1.71 -16.27 -9.46
C GLN A 207 -0.78 -17.29 -8.78
N LYS A 208 0.05 -16.81 -7.84
CA LYS A 208 1.01 -17.60 -7.07
C LYS A 208 0.54 -17.93 -5.66
N ILE A 209 -0.69 -17.55 -5.31
CA ILE A 209 -1.27 -17.77 -3.99
C ILE A 209 -2.34 -18.85 -4.09
N ASP A 210 -2.16 -19.95 -3.38
CA ASP A 210 -3.15 -21.01 -3.31
C ASP A 210 -4.27 -20.65 -2.35
N GLN A 211 -3.93 -20.29 -1.12
CA GLN A 211 -4.88 -19.96 -0.07
C GLN A 211 -4.38 -18.85 0.85
N ILE A 212 -5.33 -18.15 1.45
CA ILE A 212 -5.10 -17.10 2.44
C ILE A 212 -5.85 -17.50 3.71
N TYR A 213 -5.14 -17.66 4.80
CA TYR A 213 -5.69 -18.03 6.09
C TYR A 213 -5.70 -16.86 7.05
N THR A 214 -6.76 -16.73 7.82
CA THR A 214 -6.82 -15.83 8.97
C THR A 214 -7.64 -16.49 10.08
N ASP A 215 -7.25 -16.27 11.34
CA ASP A 215 -7.98 -16.71 12.53
C ASP A 215 -8.86 -15.59 13.11
N SER A 216 -8.81 -14.39 12.53
CA SER A 216 -9.61 -13.22 12.92
C SER A 216 -10.83 -13.06 12.03
N LYS A 217 -12.04 -13.12 12.59
CA LYS A 217 -13.29 -12.82 11.86
C LYS A 217 -13.30 -11.40 11.30
N GLU A 218 -12.78 -10.42 12.05
CA GLU A 218 -12.70 -9.03 11.62
C GLU A 218 -11.83 -8.90 10.36
N ILE A 219 -10.62 -9.49 10.37
CA ILE A 219 -9.71 -9.49 9.22
C ILE A 219 -10.34 -10.23 8.03
N PHE A 220 -11.01 -11.35 8.28
CA PHE A 220 -11.72 -12.12 7.26
C PHE A 220 -12.75 -11.25 6.52
N HIS A 221 -13.64 -10.58 7.26
CA HIS A 221 -14.64 -9.68 6.66
C HIS A 221 -14.01 -8.50 5.93
N THR A 222 -12.99 -7.88 6.51
CA THR A 222 -12.27 -6.78 5.84
C THR A 222 -11.65 -7.21 4.52
N ILE A 223 -11.07 -8.42 4.45
CA ILE A 223 -10.50 -8.95 3.20
C ILE A 223 -11.62 -9.24 2.19
N GLN A 224 -12.76 -9.80 2.63
CA GLN A 224 -13.92 -10.06 1.74
C GLN A 224 -14.45 -8.78 1.10
N GLU A 225 -14.57 -7.70 1.88
CA GLU A 225 -15.07 -6.40 1.42
C GLU A 225 -14.08 -5.72 0.47
N GLU A 226 -12.80 -5.71 0.81
CA GLU A 226 -11.76 -4.98 0.06
C GLU A 226 -11.21 -5.74 -1.15
N LEU A 227 -11.38 -7.08 -1.19
CA LEU A 227 -10.81 -7.97 -2.19
C LEU A 227 -11.83 -9.06 -2.60
N PRO A 228 -12.97 -8.69 -3.17
CA PRO A 228 -14.01 -9.66 -3.54
C PRO A 228 -13.54 -10.74 -4.54
N ASN A 229 -12.49 -10.45 -5.30
CA ASN A 229 -11.96 -11.33 -6.35
C ASN A 229 -11.13 -12.51 -5.83
N ILE A 230 -10.89 -12.63 -4.51
CA ILE A 230 -10.08 -13.70 -3.90
C ILE A 230 -10.84 -14.48 -2.83
N GLN A 231 -12.15 -14.35 -2.77
CA GLN A 231 -12.99 -15.00 -1.75
C GLN A 231 -12.90 -16.52 -1.80
N ASP A 232 -12.73 -17.11 -2.97
CA ASP A 232 -12.53 -18.54 -3.20
C ASP A 232 -11.25 -19.10 -2.56
N ARG A 233 -10.28 -18.25 -2.25
CA ARG A 233 -9.00 -18.60 -1.64
C ARG A 233 -8.90 -18.18 -0.17
N LEU A 234 -9.87 -17.43 0.33
CA LEU A 234 -9.87 -16.92 1.69
C LEU A 234 -10.51 -17.92 2.64
N VAL A 235 -9.78 -18.33 3.67
CA VAL A 235 -10.19 -19.33 4.65
C VAL A 235 -10.15 -18.72 6.06
N LEU A 236 -11.28 -18.76 6.74
CA LEU A 236 -11.33 -18.48 8.18
C LEU A 236 -10.92 -19.74 8.93
N TYR A 237 -9.74 -19.71 9.52
CA TYR A 237 -9.21 -20.83 10.30
C TYR A 237 -9.82 -20.83 11.71
N GLN A 238 -10.49 -21.93 12.07
CA GLN A 238 -11.12 -22.10 13.37
C GLN A 238 -10.85 -23.52 13.88
N ASP A 239 -9.76 -23.67 14.61
CA ASP A 239 -9.40 -24.91 15.29
C ASP A 239 -9.15 -24.60 16.76
N GLU A 240 -9.90 -25.23 17.67
CA GLU A 240 -9.80 -24.99 19.11
C GLU A 240 -8.54 -25.62 19.74
N LYS A 241 -7.95 -26.63 19.08
CA LYS A 241 -6.82 -27.41 19.61
C LYS A 241 -5.47 -26.92 19.10
N LEU A 242 -5.45 -26.43 17.87
CA LEU A 242 -4.22 -26.03 17.20
C LEU A 242 -4.37 -24.60 16.63
N SER A 243 -3.68 -23.62 17.19
CA SER A 243 -3.70 -22.26 16.67
C SER A 243 -3.01 -22.19 15.31
N LEU A 244 -3.43 -21.24 14.45
CA LEU A 244 -2.79 -20.97 13.17
C LEU A 244 -1.29 -20.68 13.35
N HIS A 245 -0.93 -19.98 14.41
CA HIS A 245 0.43 -19.66 14.80
C HIS A 245 1.27 -20.92 15.08
N ALA A 246 0.72 -21.91 15.81
CA ALA A 246 1.41 -23.16 16.08
C ALA A 246 1.46 -24.06 14.84
N LEU A 247 0.39 -24.12 14.04
CA LEU A 247 0.32 -24.92 12.81
C LEU A 247 1.46 -24.61 11.83
N TYR A 248 1.82 -23.33 11.71
CA TYR A 248 2.87 -22.88 10.81
C TYR A 248 4.19 -22.55 11.52
N ASN A 249 4.34 -22.93 12.81
CA ASN A 249 5.53 -22.68 13.61
C ASN A 249 6.05 -21.25 13.47
N ILE A 250 5.15 -20.27 13.62
CA ILE A 250 5.45 -18.85 13.35
C ILE A 250 6.57 -18.33 14.25
N GLU A 251 6.57 -18.69 15.56
CA GLU A 251 7.63 -18.27 16.50
C GLU A 251 9.02 -18.79 16.07
N GLY A 252 9.12 -20.08 15.80
CA GLY A 252 10.41 -20.65 15.37
C GLY A 252 10.91 -20.08 14.03
N ASN A 253 9.99 -19.67 13.15
CA ASN A 253 10.36 -18.98 11.91
C ASN A 253 10.82 -17.53 12.17
N ILE A 254 10.18 -16.82 13.11
CA ILE A 254 10.59 -15.47 13.52
C ILE A 254 11.96 -15.52 14.19
N ASP A 255 12.22 -16.47 15.10
CA ASP A 255 13.51 -16.64 15.76
C ASP A 255 14.63 -16.89 14.73
N ARG A 256 14.36 -17.73 13.73
CA ARG A 256 15.30 -17.94 12.61
C ARG A 256 15.51 -16.67 11.79
N LEU A 257 14.44 -15.91 11.55
CA LEU A 257 14.52 -14.64 10.83
C LEU A 257 15.35 -13.59 11.57
N LEU A 258 15.25 -13.54 12.91
CA LEU A 258 15.97 -12.59 13.75
C LEU A 258 17.42 -13.02 14.07
N ALA A 259 17.77 -14.28 13.77
CA ALA A 259 19.12 -14.77 14.01
C ALA A 259 20.16 -13.98 13.21
N LYS A 260 21.26 -13.58 13.87
CA LYS A 260 22.37 -12.90 13.18
C LYS A 260 23.04 -13.78 12.14
N ARG A 261 23.18 -15.09 12.45
CA ARG A 261 23.84 -16.10 11.61
C ARG A 261 22.79 -16.96 10.91
N ILE A 262 22.93 -17.07 9.61
CA ILE A 262 22.04 -17.87 8.75
C ILE A 262 22.90 -18.92 8.06
N TRP A 263 22.55 -20.19 8.25
CA TRP A 263 23.24 -21.31 7.61
C TRP A 263 22.70 -21.54 6.21
N LEU A 264 23.61 -21.75 5.27
CA LEU A 264 23.31 -22.08 3.89
C LEU A 264 23.32 -23.61 3.69
N LYS A 265 22.68 -24.09 2.64
CA LYS A 265 22.61 -25.53 2.31
C LYS A 265 24.00 -26.12 2.02
N SER A 266 24.90 -25.32 1.49
CA SER A 266 26.30 -25.67 1.25
C SER A 266 27.12 -25.88 2.54
N GLY A 267 26.58 -25.56 3.73
CA GLY A 267 27.30 -25.56 4.98
C GLY A 267 28.10 -24.27 5.24
N ALA A 268 28.04 -23.33 4.33
CA ALA A 268 28.49 -21.95 4.56
C ALA A 268 27.51 -21.21 5.46
N ASN A 269 27.85 -20.02 5.91
CA ASN A 269 26.92 -19.16 6.64
C ASN A 269 27.13 -17.70 6.28
N ILE A 270 26.06 -16.92 6.43
CA ILE A 270 26.07 -15.47 6.33
C ILE A 270 25.80 -14.88 7.72
N ILE A 271 26.40 -13.73 8.00
CA ILE A 271 26.16 -12.93 9.20
C ILE A 271 25.60 -11.59 8.70
N ILE A 272 24.44 -11.20 9.21
CA ILE A 272 23.83 -9.91 8.90
C ILE A 272 23.70 -9.12 10.19
N GLU A 273 24.34 -7.95 10.23
CA GLU A 273 24.29 -7.03 11.36
C GLU A 273 23.81 -5.65 10.89
N GLN A 274 22.75 -5.18 11.50
CA GLN A 274 22.24 -3.82 11.27
C GLN A 274 22.84 -2.91 12.34
N LEU A 275 23.67 -1.98 11.90
CA LEU A 275 24.25 -0.92 12.71
C LEU A 275 23.44 0.37 12.57
N GLU A 276 23.79 1.40 13.32
CA GLU A 276 23.06 2.68 13.32
C GLU A 276 23.04 3.35 11.92
N THR A 277 24.13 3.24 11.17
CA THR A 277 24.32 3.96 9.90
C THR A 277 24.42 3.05 8.67
N LEU A 278 24.61 1.73 8.86
CA LEU A 278 24.78 0.80 7.75
C LEU A 278 24.41 -0.64 8.14
N THR A 279 24.14 -1.48 7.16
CA THR A 279 24.00 -2.93 7.36
C THR A 279 25.23 -3.64 6.82
N VAL A 280 25.84 -4.49 7.62
CA VAL A 280 27.01 -5.29 7.23
C VAL A 280 26.57 -6.72 6.98
N VAL A 281 27.08 -7.29 5.88
CA VAL A 281 26.89 -8.69 5.54
C VAL A 281 28.23 -9.34 5.34
N ASP A 282 28.51 -10.39 6.13
CA ASP A 282 29.72 -11.22 6.02
C ASP A 282 29.35 -12.62 5.55
N VAL A 283 30.18 -13.21 4.68
CA VAL A 283 29.97 -14.53 4.10
C VAL A 283 31.11 -15.45 4.51
N ASN A 284 30.77 -16.47 5.30
CA ASN A 284 31.74 -17.46 5.78
C ASN A 284 31.53 -18.80 5.04
N THR A 285 32.54 -19.24 4.30
CA THR A 285 32.49 -20.45 3.46
C THR A 285 32.53 -21.77 4.26
N GLY A 286 32.80 -21.71 5.58
CA GLY A 286 32.83 -22.88 6.44
C GLY A 286 34.00 -23.81 6.14
N LYS A 287 33.84 -25.09 6.51
CA LYS A 287 34.88 -26.12 6.34
C LYS A 287 35.03 -26.64 4.89
N ASN A 288 34.20 -26.19 3.97
CA ASN A 288 34.17 -26.64 2.56
C ASN A 288 35.23 -25.97 1.66
N ILE A 289 36.36 -25.56 2.25
CA ILE A 289 37.49 -24.98 1.50
C ILE A 289 38.35 -26.07 0.92
N SER A 290 37.80 -26.93 0.10
CA SER A 290 38.58 -27.70 -0.85
C SER A 290 38.74 -26.90 -2.15
N GLY A 291 39.51 -25.88 -2.10
CA GLY A 291 40.28 -25.09 -3.07
C GLY A 291 39.85 -24.96 -4.54
N LYS A 292 38.65 -25.34 -4.95
CA LYS A 292 38.20 -25.13 -6.33
C LYS A 292 37.40 -23.82 -6.45
N THR A 293 37.90 -22.92 -7.28
CA THR A 293 37.26 -21.63 -7.63
C THR A 293 35.77 -21.77 -7.95
N GLU A 294 35.37 -22.87 -8.60
CA GLU A 294 33.99 -23.18 -8.92
C GLU A 294 33.11 -23.42 -7.69
N THR A 295 33.64 -24.02 -6.63
CA THR A 295 32.94 -24.25 -5.37
C THR A 295 32.68 -22.91 -4.63
N LEU A 296 33.68 -22.04 -4.61
CA LEU A 296 33.54 -20.69 -4.02
C LEU A 296 32.50 -19.85 -4.77
N PHE A 297 32.49 -19.93 -6.09
CA PHE A 297 31.50 -19.22 -6.93
C PHE A 297 30.07 -19.70 -6.64
N LYS A 298 29.83 -21.00 -6.53
CA LYS A 298 28.51 -21.56 -6.17
C LYS A 298 28.05 -21.12 -4.78
N VAL A 299 28.97 -21.12 -3.79
CA VAL A 299 28.67 -20.62 -2.43
C VAL A 299 28.32 -19.13 -2.45
N ASN A 300 29.04 -18.32 -3.22
CA ASN A 300 28.77 -16.89 -3.33
C ASN A 300 27.41 -16.61 -4.01
N LEU A 301 27.02 -17.39 -5.03
CA LEU A 301 25.69 -17.26 -5.64
C LEU A 301 24.58 -17.65 -4.66
N GLU A 302 24.76 -18.73 -3.89
CA GLU A 302 23.80 -19.14 -2.86
C GLU A 302 23.69 -18.05 -1.76
N ALA A 303 24.83 -17.51 -1.31
CA ALA A 303 24.87 -16.43 -0.33
C ALA A 303 24.17 -15.18 -0.85
N ALA A 304 24.43 -14.76 -2.09
CA ALA A 304 23.78 -13.59 -2.69
C ALA A 304 22.27 -13.74 -2.75
N ALA A 305 21.76 -14.91 -3.15
CA ALA A 305 20.34 -15.20 -3.19
C ALA A 305 19.71 -15.12 -1.78
N GLU A 306 20.38 -15.72 -0.77
CA GLU A 306 19.89 -15.68 0.61
C GLU A 306 19.97 -14.28 1.22
N VAL A 307 21.02 -13.51 0.94
CA VAL A 307 21.12 -12.09 1.36
C VAL A 307 19.96 -11.29 0.82
N ALA A 308 19.65 -11.40 -0.47
CA ALA A 308 18.52 -10.71 -1.08
C ALA A 308 17.18 -11.10 -0.42
N ARG A 309 17.00 -12.40 -0.09
CA ARG A 309 15.83 -12.88 0.65
C ARG A 309 15.77 -12.26 2.06
N GLN A 310 16.87 -12.25 2.79
CA GLN A 310 16.94 -11.73 4.16
C GLN A 310 16.73 -10.22 4.23
N LEU A 311 17.30 -9.44 3.30
CA LEU A 311 17.06 -7.99 3.23
C LEU A 311 15.59 -7.68 3.07
N ARG A 312 14.88 -8.42 2.19
CA ARG A 312 13.44 -8.26 2.01
C ARG A 312 12.64 -8.67 3.25
N LEU A 313 12.92 -9.84 3.84
CA LEU A 313 12.21 -10.35 5.01
C LEU A 313 12.37 -9.48 6.24
N ARG A 314 13.56 -8.89 6.42
CA ARG A 314 13.88 -7.99 7.55
C ARG A 314 13.51 -6.54 7.27
N ASN A 315 12.94 -6.25 6.09
CA ASN A 315 12.61 -4.89 5.65
C ASN A 315 13.81 -3.93 5.72
N ILE A 316 15.00 -4.42 5.34
CA ILE A 316 16.23 -3.64 5.29
C ILE A 316 16.32 -2.99 3.92
N SER A 317 16.36 -1.65 3.89
CA SER A 317 16.57 -0.82 2.69
C SER A 317 17.91 -0.10 2.80
N GLY A 318 18.55 0.15 1.67
CA GLY A 318 19.80 0.90 1.55
C GLY A 318 19.92 1.57 0.20
#